data_cafc3daf58705156bf9107db65ca51d1
#
_entry.id   cafc3daf58705156bf9107db65ca51d1
#
_cell.length_a   1.000
_cell.length_b   1.000
_cell.length_c   1.000
_cell.angle_alpha   90.00
_cell.angle_beta   90.00
_cell.angle_gamma   90.00
#
_symmetry.space_group_name_H-M   'P 1'
#
loop_
_entity.id
_entity.type
_entity.pdbx_description
1 polymer ?
#
loop_
_entity_poly.entity_id
_entity_poly.type
_entity_poly.pdbx_seq_one_letter_code
_entity_poly.pdbx_strand_id
1 'polypeptide(L)'
;MKRIRNYIPKIILLDTTILVLMYVVLFFILDIFDLAFRKWVLFLFLLVAAAGLIVGVIQLLLKIEKKTLKYTLICIFVALAVTIGIATIPITIFAFANEEHIVELDNVKYVAHVDGWMQTYVHYYEYKGPFVEGNTERIKEYYGKGGFDPIGSEYTYPVIQTTYYDDDGNIISVIDGDQP
;
A
#
# COMPACT_ATOMS: atom_id res chain seq x y z
N MET A 1 22.31 -34.46 -3.71
CA MET A 1 21.41 -33.52 -4.43
C MET A 1 19.93 -33.75 -4.16
N LYS A 2 19.34 -34.95 -4.14
CA LYS A 2 17.90 -35.19 -3.85
C LYS A 2 17.42 -34.65 -2.47
N ARG A 3 18.26 -34.71 -1.43
CA ARG A 3 17.90 -34.31 -0.07
C ARG A 3 17.65 -32.79 0.03
N ILE A 4 18.48 -31.97 -0.60
CA ILE A 4 18.35 -30.48 -0.60
C ILE A 4 17.07 -30.07 -1.31
N ARG A 5 16.72 -30.66 -2.45
CA ARG A 5 15.50 -30.37 -3.23
C ARG A 5 14.21 -30.58 -2.44
N ASN A 6 14.25 -31.42 -1.40
CA ASN A 6 13.06 -31.66 -0.56
C ASN A 6 12.80 -30.55 0.46
N TYR A 7 13.78 -29.74 0.82
CA TYR A 7 13.62 -28.68 1.81
C TYR A 7 13.29 -27.31 1.18
N ILE A 8 13.61 -27.09 -0.09
CA ILE A 8 13.43 -25.80 -0.77
C ILE A 8 12.02 -25.20 -0.57
N PRO A 9 10.89 -25.91 -0.83
CA PRO A 9 9.58 -25.28 -0.64
C PRO A 9 9.24 -24.98 0.82
N LYS A 10 9.77 -25.78 1.75
CA LYS A 10 9.58 -25.48 3.18
C LYS A 10 10.37 -24.24 3.59
N ILE A 11 11.57 -24.06 3.04
CA ILE A 11 12.39 -22.87 3.26
C ILE A 11 11.68 -21.64 2.68
N ILE A 12 11.21 -21.69 1.44
CA ILE A 12 10.48 -20.55 0.82
C ILE A 12 9.26 -20.14 1.65
N LEU A 13 8.44 -21.10 2.10
CA LEU A 13 7.28 -20.79 2.91
C LEU A 13 7.69 -20.27 4.29
N LEU A 14 8.72 -20.80 4.90
CA LEU A 14 9.26 -20.32 6.17
C LEU A 14 9.76 -18.87 6.02
N ASP A 15 10.57 -18.59 4.99
CA ASP A 15 11.08 -17.25 4.70
C ASP A 15 9.96 -16.26 4.44
N THR A 16 8.93 -16.66 3.68
CA THR A 16 7.73 -15.85 3.46
C THR A 16 7.00 -15.57 4.76
N THR A 17 6.84 -16.59 5.64
CA THR A 17 6.20 -16.41 6.95
C THR A 17 7.01 -15.46 7.84
N ILE A 18 8.34 -15.61 7.88
CA ILE A 18 9.22 -14.73 8.63
C ILE A 18 9.11 -13.29 8.12
N LEU A 19 9.10 -13.10 6.79
CA LEU A 19 8.94 -11.79 6.17
C LEU A 19 7.62 -11.13 6.59
N VAL A 20 6.51 -11.88 6.59
CA VAL A 20 5.19 -11.37 7.03
C VAL A 20 5.21 -10.99 8.50
N LEU A 21 5.77 -11.85 9.37
CA LEU A 21 5.88 -11.56 10.80
C LEU A 21 6.75 -10.32 11.05
N MET A 22 7.87 -10.19 10.36
CA MET A 22 8.74 -9.04 10.47
C MET A 22 8.02 -7.75 10.05
N TYR A 23 7.26 -7.78 8.97
CA TYR A 23 6.45 -6.63 8.55
C TYR A 23 5.41 -6.24 9.60
N VAL A 24 4.69 -7.21 10.16
CA VAL A 24 3.69 -6.96 11.21
C VAL A 24 4.35 -6.34 12.46
N VAL A 25 5.49 -6.87 12.87
CA VAL A 25 6.23 -6.31 14.02
C VAL A 25 6.69 -4.88 13.74
N LEU A 26 7.24 -4.62 12.55
CA LEU A 26 7.67 -3.27 12.15
C LEU A 26 6.48 -2.31 12.06
N PHE A 27 5.33 -2.77 11.57
CA PHE A 27 4.10 -1.97 11.52
C PHE A 27 3.72 -1.47 12.93
N PHE A 28 3.66 -2.37 13.92
CA PHE A 28 3.37 -1.98 15.30
C PHE A 28 4.45 -1.09 15.92
N ILE A 29 5.72 -1.32 15.59
CA ILE A 29 6.80 -0.45 16.07
C ILE A 29 6.64 0.96 15.49
N LEU A 30 6.36 1.09 14.20
CA LEU A 30 6.17 2.40 13.56
C LEU A 30 4.96 3.14 14.14
N ASP A 31 3.85 2.43 14.38
CA ASP A 31 2.63 2.99 14.98
C ASP A 31 2.90 3.59 16.37
N ILE A 32 3.73 2.93 17.21
CA ILE A 32 4.15 3.47 18.53
C ILE A 32 4.90 4.81 18.39
N PHE A 33 5.61 5.02 17.28
CA PHE A 33 6.36 6.25 17.01
C PHE A 33 5.61 7.27 16.16
N ASP A 34 4.29 7.10 15.96
CA ASP A 34 3.45 7.89 15.06
C ASP A 34 4.01 7.94 13.63
N LEU A 35 4.46 6.78 13.13
CA LEU A 35 4.99 6.59 11.79
C LEU A 35 4.18 5.53 11.04
N ALA A 36 4.08 5.70 9.74
CA ALA A 36 3.47 4.72 8.82
C ALA A 36 4.42 4.37 7.68
N PHE A 37 4.24 3.17 7.11
CA PHE A 37 4.88 2.86 5.84
C PHE A 37 4.20 3.61 4.70
N ARG A 38 4.99 4.15 3.79
CA ARG A 38 4.48 4.71 2.54
C ARG A 38 3.77 3.63 1.71
N LYS A 39 2.75 4.01 0.94
CA LYS A 39 1.88 3.07 0.18
C LYS A 39 2.67 2.14 -0.74
N TRP A 40 3.70 2.64 -1.42
CA TRP A 40 4.51 1.81 -2.32
C TRP A 40 5.28 0.69 -1.58
N VAL A 41 5.68 0.91 -0.31
CA VAL A 41 6.35 -0.10 0.53
C VAL A 41 5.38 -1.24 0.83
N LEU A 42 4.15 -0.91 1.22
CA LEU A 42 3.09 -1.89 1.44
C LEU A 42 2.82 -2.70 0.16
N PHE A 43 2.71 -2.02 -0.98
CA PHE A 43 2.48 -2.67 -2.27
C PHE A 43 3.58 -3.66 -2.62
N LEU A 44 4.85 -3.25 -2.51
CA LEU A 44 6.00 -4.10 -2.78
C LEU A 44 6.04 -5.31 -1.84
N PHE A 45 5.76 -5.07 -0.55
CA PHE A 45 5.68 -6.14 0.45
C PHE A 45 4.61 -7.17 0.08
N LEU A 46 3.37 -6.73 -0.22
CA LEU A 46 2.28 -7.62 -0.60
C LEU A 46 2.61 -8.43 -1.85
N LEU A 47 3.27 -7.82 -2.85
CA LEU A 47 3.69 -8.49 -4.07
C LEU A 47 4.72 -9.60 -3.78
N VAL A 48 5.74 -9.31 -2.97
CA VAL A 48 6.78 -10.29 -2.61
C VAL A 48 6.19 -11.42 -1.78
N ALA A 49 5.33 -11.11 -0.80
CA ALA A 49 4.68 -12.11 0.05
C ALA A 49 3.75 -13.02 -0.77
N ALA A 50 2.95 -12.47 -1.68
CA ALA A 50 2.09 -13.23 -2.57
C ALA A 50 2.90 -14.15 -3.50
N ALA A 51 3.97 -13.64 -4.11
CA ALA A 51 4.85 -14.43 -4.97
C ALA A 51 5.50 -15.58 -4.20
N GLY A 52 6.02 -15.32 -3.00
CA GLY A 52 6.61 -16.34 -2.12
C GLY A 52 5.63 -17.45 -1.76
N LEU A 53 4.40 -17.06 -1.41
CA LEU A 53 3.32 -18.00 -1.08
C LEU A 53 2.95 -18.86 -2.28
N ILE A 54 2.72 -18.26 -3.45
CA ILE A 54 2.35 -18.98 -4.68
C ILE A 54 3.45 -19.97 -5.05
N VAL A 55 4.70 -19.54 -5.11
CA VAL A 55 5.83 -20.40 -5.46
C VAL A 55 6.01 -21.51 -4.44
N GLY A 56 5.93 -21.21 -3.16
CA GLY A 56 6.07 -22.19 -2.07
C GLY A 56 4.99 -23.27 -2.14
N VAL A 57 3.72 -22.88 -2.33
CA VAL A 57 2.60 -23.85 -2.44
C VAL A 57 2.74 -24.71 -3.70
N ILE A 58 3.02 -24.13 -4.86
CA ILE A 58 3.22 -24.91 -6.10
C ILE A 58 4.33 -25.93 -5.91
N GLN A 59 5.45 -25.54 -5.31
CA GLN A 59 6.56 -26.47 -5.07
C GLN A 59 6.21 -27.58 -4.08
N LEU A 60 5.32 -27.33 -3.10
CA LEU A 60 4.79 -28.39 -2.23
C LEU A 60 3.90 -29.37 -3.01
N LEU A 61 3.00 -28.84 -3.85
CA LEU A 61 2.10 -29.64 -4.66
C LEU A 61 2.86 -30.53 -5.66
N LEU A 62 3.97 -30.03 -6.21
CA LEU A 62 4.83 -30.79 -7.12
C LEU A 62 5.47 -32.03 -6.48
N LYS A 63 5.51 -32.14 -5.14
CA LYS A 63 6.04 -33.31 -4.41
C LYS A 63 5.06 -34.47 -4.30
N ILE A 64 3.78 -34.25 -4.62
CA ILE A 64 2.76 -35.29 -4.57
C ILE A 64 3.09 -36.37 -5.61
N GLU A 65 3.17 -37.63 -5.17
CA GLU A 65 3.58 -38.75 -6.04
C GLU A 65 2.48 -39.12 -7.03
N LYS A 66 1.20 -39.14 -6.60
CA LYS A 66 0.07 -39.46 -7.46
C LYS A 66 -0.15 -38.37 -8.50
N LYS A 67 0.18 -38.65 -9.75
CA LYS A 67 0.14 -37.68 -10.87
C LYS A 67 -1.22 -37.00 -11.01
N THR A 68 -2.31 -37.77 -11.01
CA THR A 68 -3.68 -37.22 -11.14
C THR A 68 -3.97 -36.25 -10.01
N LEU A 69 -3.77 -36.63 -8.75
CA LEU A 69 -4.02 -35.79 -7.58
C LEU A 69 -3.19 -34.50 -7.64
N LYS A 70 -1.89 -34.61 -7.99
CA LYS A 70 -0.99 -33.49 -8.13
C LYS A 70 -1.52 -32.44 -9.11
N TYR A 71 -1.83 -32.85 -10.34
CA TYR A 71 -2.29 -31.91 -11.37
C TYR A 71 -3.67 -31.33 -11.05
N THR A 72 -4.57 -32.13 -10.47
CA THR A 72 -5.88 -31.64 -10.03
C THR A 72 -5.72 -30.54 -8.96
N LEU A 73 -4.87 -30.76 -7.95
CA LEU A 73 -4.63 -29.77 -6.89
C LEU A 73 -3.94 -28.51 -7.43
N ILE A 74 -2.98 -28.65 -8.36
CA ILE A 74 -2.35 -27.50 -9.01
C ILE A 74 -3.39 -26.70 -9.80
N CYS A 75 -4.23 -27.36 -10.60
CA CYS A 75 -5.29 -26.68 -11.36
C CYS A 75 -6.27 -25.92 -10.43
N ILE A 76 -6.72 -26.56 -9.34
CA ILE A 76 -7.59 -25.93 -8.36
C ILE A 76 -6.89 -24.72 -7.72
N PHE A 77 -5.65 -24.86 -7.30
CA PHE A 77 -4.88 -23.79 -6.67
C PHE A 77 -4.68 -22.61 -7.64
N VAL A 78 -4.29 -22.88 -8.89
CA VAL A 78 -4.11 -21.84 -9.90
C VAL A 78 -5.44 -21.16 -10.21
N ALA A 79 -6.53 -21.91 -10.36
CA ALA A 79 -7.85 -21.35 -10.58
C ALA A 79 -8.28 -20.42 -9.43
N LEU A 80 -8.08 -20.84 -8.18
CA LEU A 80 -8.35 -20.01 -7.00
C LEU A 80 -7.47 -18.76 -6.98
N ALA A 81 -6.16 -18.89 -7.21
CA ALA A 81 -5.24 -17.76 -7.23
C ALA A 81 -5.60 -16.73 -8.30
N VAL A 82 -5.97 -17.19 -9.50
CA VAL A 82 -6.42 -16.32 -10.59
C VAL A 82 -7.75 -15.64 -10.23
N THR A 83 -8.72 -16.37 -9.68
CA THR A 83 -10.02 -15.81 -9.29
C THR A 83 -9.86 -14.76 -8.20
N ILE A 84 -9.05 -15.04 -7.16
CA ILE A 84 -8.74 -14.06 -6.10
C ILE A 84 -7.99 -12.86 -6.70
N GLY A 85 -6.99 -13.10 -7.56
CA GLY A 85 -6.24 -12.04 -8.23
C GLY A 85 -7.17 -11.10 -9.02
N ILE A 86 -8.07 -11.65 -9.82
CA ILE A 86 -9.04 -10.84 -10.58
C ILE A 86 -9.99 -10.08 -9.64
N ALA A 87 -10.50 -10.73 -8.59
CA ALA A 87 -11.40 -10.10 -7.63
C ALA A 87 -10.73 -8.97 -6.83
N THR A 88 -9.41 -9.04 -6.62
CA THR A 88 -8.66 -8.01 -5.90
C THR A 88 -8.20 -6.85 -6.79
N ILE A 89 -8.23 -6.97 -8.13
CA ILE A 89 -7.83 -5.89 -9.05
C ILE A 89 -8.56 -4.56 -8.75
N PRO A 90 -9.91 -4.51 -8.64
CA PRO A 90 -10.60 -3.25 -8.35
C PRO A 90 -10.15 -2.66 -7.01
N ILE A 91 -10.00 -3.49 -5.98
CA ILE A 91 -9.56 -3.07 -4.64
C ILE A 91 -8.13 -2.52 -4.70
N THR A 92 -7.25 -3.19 -5.45
CA THR A 92 -5.85 -2.76 -5.60
C THR A 92 -5.77 -1.44 -6.37
N ILE A 93 -6.52 -1.31 -7.47
CA ILE A 93 -6.60 -0.04 -8.22
C ILE A 93 -7.09 1.06 -7.27
N PHE A 94 -8.17 0.82 -6.52
CA PHE A 94 -8.72 1.81 -5.60
C PHE A 94 -7.74 2.21 -4.48
N ALA A 95 -7.03 1.26 -3.92
CA ALA A 95 -6.09 1.49 -2.81
C ALA A 95 -4.78 2.16 -3.24
N PHE A 96 -4.32 1.92 -4.48
CA PHE A 96 -3.00 2.35 -4.96
C PHE A 96 -3.04 3.28 -6.19
N ALA A 97 -4.24 3.60 -6.73
CA ALA A 97 -4.37 4.56 -7.82
C ALA A 97 -4.22 6.01 -7.37
N ASN A 98 -4.25 6.26 -6.05
CA ASN A 98 -4.02 7.58 -5.50
C ASN A 98 -2.55 7.96 -5.71
N GLU A 99 -2.33 9.06 -6.42
CA GLU A 99 -0.99 9.58 -6.67
C GLU A 99 -0.36 10.09 -5.38
N GLU A 100 0.93 9.88 -5.25
CA GLU A 100 1.72 10.27 -4.09
C GLU A 100 2.84 11.20 -4.53
N HIS A 101 2.87 12.40 -3.98
CA HIS A 101 3.86 13.43 -4.28
C HIS A 101 4.65 13.81 -3.03
N ILE A 102 5.91 14.18 -3.23
CA ILE A 102 6.70 14.82 -2.17
C ILE A 102 6.68 16.32 -2.45
N VAL A 103 6.12 17.08 -1.52
CA VAL A 103 6.01 18.54 -1.63
C VAL A 103 6.68 19.21 -0.44
N GLU A 104 7.07 20.47 -0.63
CA GLU A 104 7.64 21.30 0.43
C GLU A 104 6.73 22.52 0.65
N LEU A 105 6.17 22.61 1.85
CA LEU A 105 5.32 23.72 2.29
C LEU A 105 5.96 24.33 3.54
N ASP A 106 6.18 25.63 3.56
CA ASP A 106 6.76 26.38 4.69
C ASP A 106 8.09 25.75 5.21
N ASN A 107 8.96 25.29 4.31
CA ASN A 107 10.23 24.60 4.60
C ASN A 107 10.08 23.23 5.28
N VAL A 108 8.88 22.66 5.33
CA VAL A 108 8.61 21.30 5.81
C VAL A 108 8.26 20.42 4.63
N LYS A 109 8.85 19.23 4.59
CA LYS A 109 8.53 18.23 3.54
C LYS A 109 7.38 17.37 3.97
N TYR A 110 6.43 17.21 3.05
CA TYR A 110 5.26 16.37 3.21
C TYR A 110 5.18 15.31 2.11
N VAL A 111 4.52 14.21 2.46
CA VAL A 111 4.00 13.25 1.51
C VAL A 111 2.54 13.61 1.29
N ALA A 112 2.20 14.01 0.08
CA ALA A 112 0.85 14.38 -0.31
C ALA A 112 0.19 13.20 -1.02
N HIS A 113 -0.90 12.70 -0.44
CA HIS A 113 -1.73 11.65 -1.02
C HIS A 113 -2.96 12.27 -1.68
N VAL A 114 -3.06 12.14 -3.00
CA VAL A 114 -4.19 12.66 -3.76
C VAL A 114 -5.30 11.61 -3.79
N ASP A 115 -6.46 11.92 -3.23
CA ASP A 115 -7.68 11.11 -3.36
C ASP A 115 -8.65 11.81 -4.34
N GLY A 116 -8.70 11.30 -5.57
CA GLY A 116 -9.42 11.90 -6.69
C GLY A 116 -10.65 11.11 -7.17
N TRP A 117 -11.29 10.27 -6.35
CA TRP A 117 -12.38 9.40 -6.84
C TRP A 117 -13.64 10.17 -7.26
N MET A 118 -14.36 10.78 -6.33
CA MET A 118 -15.59 11.56 -6.60
C MET A 118 -15.39 13.04 -6.30
N GLN A 119 -14.60 13.29 -5.31
CA GLN A 119 -14.15 14.60 -4.85
C GLN A 119 -12.64 14.53 -4.74
N THR A 120 -11.97 15.62 -5.03
CA THR A 120 -10.51 15.67 -4.93
C THR A 120 -10.11 16.23 -3.59
N TYR A 121 -9.44 15.39 -2.81
CA TYR A 121 -8.77 15.75 -1.56
C TYR A 121 -7.28 15.48 -1.69
N VAL A 122 -6.48 16.29 -1.02
CA VAL A 122 -5.05 16.05 -0.83
C VAL A 122 -4.78 15.99 0.65
N HIS A 123 -4.21 14.89 1.10
CA HIS A 123 -3.88 14.61 2.49
C HIS A 123 -2.37 14.69 2.66
N TYR A 124 -1.89 15.55 3.54
CA TYR A 124 -0.46 15.78 3.75
C TYR A 124 0.00 15.16 5.06
N TYR A 125 0.98 14.27 4.94
CA TYR A 125 1.65 13.62 6.05
C TYR A 125 3.11 14.07 6.10
N GLU A 126 3.68 14.21 7.27
CA GLU A 126 5.06 14.65 7.39
C GLU A 126 6.03 13.64 6.76
N TYR A 127 6.92 14.08 5.87
CA TYR A 127 7.91 13.21 5.25
C TYR A 127 9.02 12.85 6.24
N LYS A 128 9.14 11.58 6.62
CA LYS A 128 10.16 11.07 7.53
C LYS A 128 11.27 10.28 6.82
N GLY A 129 11.11 10.02 5.53
CA GLY A 129 12.10 9.31 4.73
C GLY A 129 11.53 8.62 3.50
N PRO A 130 12.36 7.91 2.74
CA PRO A 130 11.89 7.28 1.50
C PRO A 130 10.88 6.14 1.74
N PHE A 131 10.89 5.50 2.92
CA PHE A 131 10.07 4.32 3.23
C PHE A 131 8.94 4.60 4.21
N VAL A 132 9.05 5.72 4.96
CA VAL A 132 8.13 6.05 6.06
C VAL A 132 7.68 7.51 5.98
N GLU A 133 6.49 7.74 6.50
CA GLU A 133 5.85 9.04 6.67
C GLU A 133 5.25 9.14 8.08
N GLY A 134 4.84 10.32 8.51
CA GLY A 134 4.05 10.49 9.73
C GLY A 134 2.71 9.76 9.59
N ASN A 135 2.19 9.23 10.69
CA ASN A 135 0.89 8.55 10.69
C ASN A 135 -0.27 9.54 10.85
N THR A 136 0.02 10.70 11.47
CA THR A 136 -0.98 11.75 11.69
C THR A 136 -1.02 12.72 10.52
N GLU A 137 -2.21 12.94 9.95
CA GLU A 137 -2.48 13.94 8.92
C GLU A 137 -2.22 15.35 9.48
N ARG A 138 -1.50 16.19 8.72
CA ARG A 138 -1.15 17.57 9.11
C ARG A 138 -1.98 18.61 8.41
N ILE A 139 -2.25 18.39 7.14
CA ILE A 139 -3.01 19.31 6.28
C ILE A 139 -3.91 18.47 5.40
N LYS A 140 -5.13 18.95 5.20
CA LYS A 140 -6.08 18.41 4.24
C LYS A 140 -6.60 19.52 3.37
N GLU A 141 -6.47 19.38 2.07
CA GLU A 141 -7.00 20.31 1.10
C GLU A 141 -8.13 19.68 0.30
N TYR A 142 -9.17 20.46 0.08
CA TYR A 142 -10.31 20.08 -0.73
C TYR A 142 -10.38 20.95 -2.00
N TYR A 143 -10.46 20.29 -3.15
CA TYR A 143 -10.43 20.91 -4.47
C TYR A 143 -11.77 20.81 -5.22
N GLY A 144 -12.80 20.21 -4.62
CA GLY A 144 -14.12 20.06 -5.23
C GLY A 144 -14.33 18.76 -5.96
N LYS A 145 -15.30 18.78 -6.90
CA LYS A 145 -15.64 17.61 -7.72
C LYS A 145 -14.60 17.40 -8.80
N GLY A 146 -14.19 16.16 -8.98
CA GLY A 146 -13.28 15.79 -10.06
C GLY A 146 -12.60 14.46 -9.81
N GLY A 147 -11.83 13.98 -10.69
CA GLY A 147 -10.94 12.84 -10.62
C GLY A 147 -9.60 13.30 -11.18
N PHE A 148 -9.05 14.39 -10.64
CA PHE A 148 -7.82 14.99 -11.13
C PHE A 148 -6.77 15.05 -10.02
N ASP A 149 -5.51 15.14 -10.43
CA ASP A 149 -4.39 15.38 -9.54
C ASP A 149 -4.03 16.87 -9.55
N PRO A 150 -4.30 17.61 -8.46
CA PRO A 150 -4.02 19.04 -8.41
C PRO A 150 -2.53 19.34 -8.23
N ILE A 151 -1.71 18.37 -7.78
CA ILE A 151 -0.28 18.55 -7.50
C ILE A 151 0.56 18.19 -8.72
N GLY A 152 0.26 17.08 -9.41
CA GLY A 152 0.98 16.63 -10.59
C GLY A 152 0.55 17.31 -11.89
N SER A 153 -0.51 18.11 -11.86
CA SER A 153 -1.03 18.82 -13.04
C SER A 153 -0.23 20.10 -13.34
N GLU A 154 -0.12 20.44 -14.64
CA GLU A 154 0.38 21.74 -15.07
C GLU A 154 -0.59 22.90 -14.76
N TYR A 155 -1.85 22.58 -14.46
CA TYR A 155 -2.87 23.56 -14.12
C TYR A 155 -2.91 23.81 -12.62
N THR A 156 -2.99 25.07 -12.21
CA THR A 156 -3.21 25.44 -10.82
C THR A 156 -4.71 25.40 -10.53
N TYR A 157 -5.10 24.47 -9.68
CA TYR A 157 -6.49 24.36 -9.21
C TYR A 157 -6.67 25.18 -7.94
N PRO A 158 -7.79 25.93 -7.80
CA PRO A 158 -8.08 26.67 -6.58
C PRO A 158 -8.41 25.68 -5.46
N VAL A 159 -7.80 25.89 -4.30
CA VAL A 159 -8.18 25.18 -3.07
C VAL A 159 -9.49 25.77 -2.55
N ILE A 160 -10.50 24.94 -2.36
CA ILE A 160 -11.81 25.37 -1.82
C ILE A 160 -11.76 25.48 -0.31
N GLN A 161 -11.06 24.54 0.35
CA GLN A 161 -10.95 24.51 1.79
C GLN A 161 -9.65 23.84 2.21
N THR A 162 -8.97 24.42 3.20
CA THR A 162 -7.79 23.83 3.84
C THR A 162 -8.07 23.61 5.33
N THR A 163 -7.83 22.41 5.82
CA THR A 163 -7.93 22.02 7.23
C THR A 163 -6.55 21.72 7.77
N TYR A 164 -6.18 22.28 8.91
CA TYR A 164 -4.91 22.01 9.61
C TYR A 164 -5.17 21.20 10.86
N TYR A 165 -4.27 20.26 11.15
CA TYR A 165 -4.35 19.38 12.30
C TYR A 165 -3.11 19.51 13.19
N ASP A 166 -3.30 19.30 14.50
CA ASP A 166 -2.21 19.20 15.47
C ASP A 166 -1.54 17.80 15.45
N ASP A 167 -0.58 17.59 16.37
CA ASP A 167 0.12 16.32 16.49
C ASP A 167 -0.78 15.16 16.92
N ASP A 168 -1.88 15.45 17.57
CA ASP A 168 -2.87 14.47 18.04
C ASP A 168 -4.00 14.23 17.01
N GLY A 169 -3.96 14.91 15.84
CA GLY A 169 -4.97 14.81 14.80
C GLY A 169 -6.24 15.63 15.05
N ASN A 170 -6.23 16.58 16.02
CA ASN A 170 -7.34 17.47 16.23
C ASN A 170 -7.26 18.65 15.26
N ILE A 171 -8.43 19.17 14.86
CA ILE A 171 -8.51 20.33 13.96
C ILE A 171 -8.04 21.60 14.70
N ILE A 172 -6.98 22.23 14.18
CA ILE A 172 -6.50 23.54 14.66
C ILE A 172 -7.27 24.67 14.00
N SER A 173 -7.43 24.60 12.68
CA SER A 173 -8.08 25.63 11.88
C SER A 173 -8.64 25.08 10.58
N VAL A 174 -9.67 25.75 10.10
CA VAL A 174 -10.27 25.51 8.77
C VAL A 174 -10.27 26.85 8.05
N ILE A 175 -9.69 26.91 6.88
CA ILE A 175 -9.61 28.10 6.03
C ILE A 175 -10.37 27.79 4.74
N ASP A 176 -11.42 28.55 4.48
CA ASP A 176 -12.11 28.51 3.20
C ASP A 176 -11.30 29.29 2.17
N GLY A 177 -11.02 28.67 1.03
CA GLY A 177 -10.35 29.31 -0.08
C GLY A 177 -11.26 30.34 -0.77
N ASP A 178 -10.68 31.24 -1.54
CA ASP A 178 -11.43 32.18 -2.36
C ASP A 178 -12.24 31.37 -3.40
N GLN A 179 -13.56 31.30 -3.19
CA GLN A 179 -14.44 30.75 -4.22
C GLN A 179 -14.40 31.68 -5.44
N PRO A 180 -14.20 31.15 -6.67
CA PRO A 180 -14.25 31.96 -7.87
C PRO A 180 -15.64 32.52 -8.16
#